data_568bc1504d89751e97b064eb8eea3e7e
#
_entry.id   568bc1504d89751e97b064eb8eea3e7e
#
_cell.length_a   1.000
_cell.length_b   1.000
_cell.length_c   1.000
_cell.angle_alpha   90.00
_cell.angle_beta   90.00
_cell.angle_gamma   90.00
#
_symmetry.space_group_name_H-M   'P 1'
#
loop_
_entity.id
_entity.type
_entity.pdbx_description
1 polymer ?
#
loop_
_entity_poly.entity_id
_entity_poly.type
_entity_poly.pdbx_seq_one_letter_code
_entity_poly.pdbx_strand_id
1 'polypeptide(L)'
;MDKMRLSNKNECYSFCIVFGFHYICNVYKYMKFYSVCISLAVLAFLLTGCNTAREGSEQEKSAMIVTEKYEKPSDDVLRRQLTAEQYAVTQEAATERPFTNEYVGEFRPGIYVDITTGEPLFVSTDKFESGCGWPAFSKPISSEVVTAHQDLSNGMVRTEIRSRYGNAHLGHVFDDGPEDKGGLRYCINSASLRFIPESEMKEKGYGKYLSLLRSTKDIYLAGGCFWGTEHYFKQIEGVVETEVGYANGITENPTYEEVCTDKTRFAETVHVVYDPEKVGLRFLLQMYFKAIDPMSVNQQGHDKGSQYRTGIYYTDKGDLPVIEEVYQAEQAQYARPLAVEKLPLVNFYNAEEYHQDYLDKNPDGYCHLPRSLFKFAKEAKPQK
;
A
#
# COMPACT_ATOMS: atom_id res chain seq x y z
N MET A 1 51.53 45.75 10.75
CA MET A 1 51.87 46.07 12.17
C MET A 1 50.73 45.51 12.98
N ASP A 2 50.87 44.39 13.43
CA ASP A 2 51.36 43.74 14.68
C ASP A 2 50.15 43.44 15.59
N LYS A 3 49.93 42.33 16.19
CA LYS A 3 50.69 41.22 16.68
C LYS A 3 49.78 40.05 17.00
N MET A 4 50.21 38.85 16.67
CA MET A 4 49.81 37.58 17.27
C MET A 4 49.85 37.61 18.82
N ARG A 5 48.88 36.95 19.46
CA ARG A 5 49.14 36.29 20.76
C ARG A 5 48.52 34.91 20.81
N LEU A 6 49.36 33.91 20.81
CA LEU A 6 49.15 32.53 21.22
C LEU A 6 48.85 32.50 22.71
N SER A 7 47.86 31.77 23.14
CA SER A 7 47.69 31.39 24.55
C SER A 7 47.05 29.99 24.66
N ASN A 8 47.93 29.10 25.14
CA ASN A 8 47.74 27.91 25.98
C ASN A 8 46.79 26.78 25.58
N LYS A 9 47.44 25.73 25.09
CA LYS A 9 46.91 24.38 24.87
C LYS A 9 46.89 23.46 26.11
N ASN A 10 46.94 23.95 27.34
CA ASN A 10 47.13 23.07 28.53
C ASN A 10 45.94 22.98 29.50
N GLU A 11 44.78 23.58 29.21
CA GLU A 11 43.64 23.46 30.11
C GLU A 11 42.58 22.41 29.70
N CYS A 12 42.68 21.81 28.52
CA CYS A 12 41.71 20.84 28.03
C CYS A 12 41.88 19.38 28.50
N TYR A 13 43.05 19.02 29.06
CA TYR A 13 43.34 17.62 29.46
C TYR A 13 42.90 17.25 30.86
N SER A 14 42.70 18.20 31.75
CA SER A 14 42.25 17.89 33.14
C SER A 14 40.72 17.68 33.31
N PHE A 15 39.91 18.11 32.34
CA PHE A 15 38.44 18.00 32.46
C PHE A 15 37.90 16.64 31.98
N CYS A 16 38.62 15.98 31.08
CA CYS A 16 38.15 14.68 30.54
C CYS A 16 38.37 13.47 31.47
N ILE A 17 39.29 13.57 32.46
CA ILE A 17 39.63 12.43 33.34
C ILE A 17 38.61 12.34 34.51
N VAL A 18 38.07 13.45 34.98
CA VAL A 18 37.10 13.47 36.11
C VAL A 18 35.72 12.99 35.69
N PHE A 19 35.31 13.25 34.45
CA PHE A 19 33.99 12.77 33.94
C PHE A 19 33.98 11.27 33.57
N GLY A 20 35.14 10.71 33.13
CA GLY A 20 35.28 9.28 32.82
C GLY A 20 35.12 8.37 34.05
N PHE A 21 35.62 8.79 35.22
CA PHE A 21 35.53 8.00 36.46
C PHE A 21 34.15 7.99 37.06
N HIS A 22 33.39 9.04 36.90
CA HIS A 22 31.99 9.10 37.40
C HIS A 22 31.04 8.22 36.56
N TYR A 23 31.29 8.11 35.29
CA TYR A 23 30.47 7.29 34.38
C TYR A 23 30.69 5.79 34.58
N ILE A 24 31.94 5.38 34.80
CA ILE A 24 32.29 3.97 35.05
C ILE A 24 31.78 3.50 36.44
N CYS A 25 31.80 4.33 37.45
CA CYS A 25 31.26 4.00 38.78
C CYS A 25 29.74 3.84 38.77
N ASN A 26 29.01 4.61 37.97
CA ASN A 26 27.57 4.49 37.86
C ASN A 26 27.15 3.23 37.08
N VAL A 27 27.86 2.88 35.99
CA VAL A 27 27.57 1.66 35.21
C VAL A 27 27.78 0.40 36.07
N TYR A 28 28.82 0.35 36.93
CA TYR A 28 29.08 -0.78 37.83
C TYR A 28 28.02 -0.94 38.92
N LYS A 29 27.44 0.17 39.39
CA LYS A 29 26.37 0.18 40.38
C LYS A 29 25.03 -0.32 39.78
N TYR A 30 24.73 0.03 38.53
CA TYR A 30 23.56 -0.47 37.81
C TYR A 30 23.70 -1.96 37.43
N MET A 31 24.86 -2.43 37.01
CA MET A 31 25.07 -3.85 36.73
C MET A 31 24.91 -4.78 37.93
N LYS A 32 25.31 -4.36 39.16
CA LYS A 32 25.05 -5.13 40.36
C LYS A 32 23.58 -5.17 40.75
N PHE A 33 22.83 -4.09 40.52
CA PHE A 33 21.38 -4.05 40.80
C PHE A 33 20.59 -4.98 39.84
N TYR A 34 20.95 -5.03 38.55
CA TYR A 34 20.31 -5.92 37.58
C TYR A 34 20.60 -7.40 37.88
N SER A 35 21.79 -7.75 38.35
CA SER A 35 22.13 -9.14 38.67
C SER A 35 21.34 -9.67 39.88
N VAL A 36 21.03 -8.84 40.85
CA VAL A 36 20.21 -9.23 42.03
C VAL A 36 18.71 -9.32 41.65
N CYS A 37 18.22 -8.42 40.80
CA CYS A 37 16.82 -8.47 40.33
C CYS A 37 16.53 -9.69 39.45
N ILE A 38 17.46 -10.11 38.60
CA ILE A 38 17.31 -11.31 37.75
C ILE A 38 17.30 -12.58 38.61
N SER A 39 18.12 -12.67 39.67
CA SER A 39 18.13 -13.83 40.56
C SER A 39 16.85 -13.95 41.42
N LEU A 40 16.21 -12.86 41.79
CA LEU A 40 14.94 -12.84 42.52
C LEU A 40 13.75 -13.13 41.60
N ALA A 41 13.80 -12.72 40.31
CA ALA A 41 12.75 -13.02 39.33
C ALA A 41 12.73 -14.52 38.95
N VAL A 42 13.89 -15.17 38.85
CA VAL A 42 13.99 -16.61 38.57
C VAL A 42 13.51 -17.46 39.75
N LEU A 43 13.69 -17.03 41.00
CA LEU A 43 13.22 -17.76 42.16
C LEU A 43 11.70 -17.62 42.38
N ALA A 44 11.10 -16.51 41.95
CA ALA A 44 9.64 -16.32 41.98
C ALA A 44 8.91 -17.15 40.92
N PHE A 45 9.58 -17.49 39.79
CA PHE A 45 8.99 -18.33 38.74
C PHE A 45 8.97 -19.83 39.07
N LEU A 46 9.69 -20.29 40.06
CA LEU A 46 9.73 -21.70 40.48
C LEU A 46 8.72 -22.05 41.57
N LEU A 47 8.00 -21.08 42.16
CA LEU A 47 7.02 -21.31 43.23
C LEU A 47 5.56 -21.08 42.84
N THR A 48 5.27 -20.69 41.57
CA THR A 48 3.90 -20.54 41.03
C THR A 48 3.59 -21.50 39.88
N GLY A 49 4.19 -22.68 39.90
CA GLY A 49 3.85 -23.76 39.00
C GLY A 49 2.65 -24.55 39.47
N CYS A 50 1.44 -24.07 39.23
CA CYS A 50 0.23 -24.84 38.97
C CYS A 50 -0.98 -23.90 38.82
N ASN A 51 -1.66 -24.02 37.66
CA ASN A 51 -2.92 -23.38 37.27
C ASN A 51 -2.80 -22.02 36.54
N THR A 52 -2.46 -22.07 35.26
CA THR A 52 -3.13 -21.29 34.17
C THR A 52 -2.72 -21.90 32.82
N ALA A 53 -3.15 -23.12 32.56
CA ALA A 53 -3.24 -23.66 31.22
C ALA A 53 -4.68 -23.46 30.74
N ARG A 54 -4.98 -22.32 30.10
CA ARG A 54 -6.10 -22.06 29.19
C ARG A 54 -6.37 -20.57 29.07
N GLU A 55 -5.61 -19.88 28.24
CA GLU A 55 -6.05 -18.62 27.61
C GLU A 55 -5.03 -18.07 26.59
N GLY A 56 -3.90 -18.78 26.36
CA GLY A 56 -2.86 -18.36 25.40
C GLY A 56 -3.00 -18.93 23.98
N SER A 57 -4.13 -19.60 23.62
CA SER A 57 -4.19 -20.39 22.39
C SER A 57 -4.96 -19.80 21.21
N GLU A 58 -5.60 -18.62 21.35
CA GLU A 58 -6.38 -18.05 20.22
C GLU A 58 -5.64 -16.93 19.48
N GLN A 59 -4.80 -16.16 20.14
CA GLN A 59 -4.02 -15.12 19.43
C GLN A 59 -2.78 -15.67 18.71
N GLU A 60 -2.10 -16.69 19.25
CA GLU A 60 -1.01 -17.38 18.53
C GLU A 60 -1.52 -18.23 17.35
N LYS A 61 -2.74 -18.81 17.45
CA LYS A 61 -3.37 -19.51 16.32
C LYS A 61 -3.79 -18.57 15.19
N SER A 62 -4.13 -17.31 15.48
CA SER A 62 -4.48 -16.34 14.45
C SER A 62 -3.26 -15.88 13.63
N ALA A 63 -2.09 -15.78 14.25
CA ALA A 63 -0.83 -15.44 13.55
C ALA A 63 -0.24 -16.60 12.75
N MET A 64 -0.50 -17.87 13.16
CA MET A 64 -0.03 -19.07 12.46
C MET A 64 -0.87 -19.44 11.24
N ILE A 65 -2.12 -18.97 11.13
CA ILE A 65 -3.04 -19.31 10.03
C ILE A 65 -2.73 -18.56 8.72
N VAL A 66 -1.93 -17.48 8.76
CA VAL A 66 -1.63 -16.68 7.56
C VAL A 66 -0.45 -17.22 6.73
N THR A 67 0.41 -18.07 7.28
CA THR A 67 1.62 -18.59 6.60
C THR A 67 1.44 -19.93 5.90
N GLU A 68 0.37 -20.68 6.15
CA GLU A 68 0.13 -22.02 5.54
C GLU A 68 -0.70 -22.00 4.25
N LYS A 69 -1.12 -20.84 3.75
CA LYS A 69 -2.12 -20.76 2.67
C LYS A 69 -1.60 -21.21 1.29
N TYR A 70 -0.28 -21.18 1.06
CA TYR A 70 0.34 -21.49 -0.24
C TYR A 70 1.55 -22.42 -0.07
N GLU A 71 1.35 -23.59 0.52
CA GLU A 71 2.41 -24.58 0.69
C GLU A 71 2.58 -25.44 -0.58
N LYS A 72 3.83 -25.72 -0.97
CA LYS A 72 4.13 -26.62 -2.09
C LYS A 72 3.74 -28.06 -1.73
N PRO A 73 2.85 -28.72 -2.52
CA PRO A 73 2.54 -30.12 -2.33
C PRO A 73 3.77 -31.03 -2.54
N SER A 74 3.74 -32.24 -1.98
CA SER A 74 4.79 -33.22 -2.23
C SER A 74 4.86 -33.61 -3.71
N ASP A 75 6.03 -34.09 -4.16
CA ASP A 75 6.24 -34.49 -5.56
C ASP A 75 5.23 -35.53 -6.04
N ASP A 76 4.91 -36.53 -5.21
CA ASP A 76 3.90 -37.51 -5.52
C ASP A 76 2.48 -36.96 -5.71
N VAL A 77 2.17 -35.87 -4.99
CA VAL A 77 0.89 -35.15 -5.16
C VAL A 77 0.89 -34.36 -6.45
N LEU A 78 1.97 -33.63 -6.73
CA LEU A 78 2.12 -32.87 -7.97
C LEU A 78 2.04 -33.76 -9.20
N ARG A 79 2.69 -34.94 -9.21
CA ARG A 79 2.62 -35.92 -10.31
C ARG A 79 1.21 -36.44 -10.57
N ARG A 80 0.35 -36.51 -9.54
CA ARG A 80 -1.04 -36.91 -9.69
C ARG A 80 -1.98 -35.80 -10.12
N GLN A 81 -1.69 -34.57 -9.74
CA GLN A 81 -2.57 -33.41 -9.97
C GLN A 81 -2.28 -32.69 -11.29
N LEU A 82 -1.01 -32.67 -11.71
CA LEU A 82 -0.56 -31.97 -12.89
C LEU A 82 -0.54 -32.90 -14.10
N THR A 83 -0.78 -32.33 -15.29
CA THR A 83 -0.48 -33.04 -16.56
C THR A 83 1.04 -33.22 -16.69
N ALA A 84 1.47 -34.11 -17.58
CA ALA A 84 2.90 -34.32 -17.85
C ALA A 84 3.61 -33.02 -18.29
N GLU A 85 2.95 -32.18 -19.09
CA GLU A 85 3.49 -30.89 -19.51
C GLU A 85 3.58 -29.88 -18.35
N GLN A 86 2.52 -29.75 -17.56
CA GLN A 86 2.51 -28.87 -16.39
C GLN A 86 3.60 -29.29 -15.37
N TYR A 87 3.78 -30.58 -15.15
CA TYR A 87 4.82 -31.08 -14.28
C TYR A 87 6.22 -30.78 -14.85
N ALA A 88 6.46 -31.08 -16.14
CA ALA A 88 7.75 -30.81 -16.79
C ALA A 88 8.09 -29.31 -16.76
N VAL A 89 7.12 -28.43 -17.03
CA VAL A 89 7.33 -26.99 -16.98
C VAL A 89 7.62 -26.54 -15.55
N THR A 90 6.78 -26.88 -14.59
CA THR A 90 6.89 -26.31 -13.24
C THR A 90 8.03 -26.92 -12.41
N GLN A 91 8.36 -28.21 -12.57
CA GLN A 91 9.33 -28.92 -11.75
C GLN A 91 10.66 -29.21 -12.46
N GLU A 92 10.67 -29.33 -13.79
CA GLU A 92 11.84 -29.69 -14.59
C GLU A 92 12.35 -28.52 -15.47
N ALA A 93 11.74 -27.33 -15.32
CA ALA A 93 12.05 -26.11 -16.06
C ALA A 93 11.97 -26.27 -17.59
N ALA A 94 11.03 -27.11 -18.07
CA ALA A 94 10.71 -27.22 -19.47
C ALA A 94 9.97 -25.97 -19.97
N THR A 95 9.89 -25.79 -21.29
CA THR A 95 9.14 -24.71 -21.94
C THR A 95 8.07 -25.31 -22.84
N GLU A 96 6.83 -24.90 -22.69
CA GLU A 96 5.72 -25.29 -23.55
C GLU A 96 5.84 -24.72 -24.97
N ARG A 97 5.05 -25.19 -25.93
CA ARG A 97 5.10 -24.71 -27.30
C ARG A 97 4.53 -23.29 -27.44
N PRO A 98 5.20 -22.41 -28.21
CA PRO A 98 4.70 -21.06 -28.46
C PRO A 98 3.41 -21.09 -29.28
N PHE A 99 2.55 -20.06 -29.08
CA PHE A 99 1.31 -19.77 -29.84
C PHE A 99 0.19 -20.81 -29.76
N THR A 100 0.40 -21.95 -29.11
CA THR A 100 -0.59 -23.02 -28.95
C THR A 100 -0.98 -23.31 -27.50
N ASN A 101 -0.42 -22.54 -26.59
CA ASN A 101 -0.68 -22.67 -25.16
C ASN A 101 -2.00 -22.00 -24.75
N GLU A 102 -2.53 -22.42 -23.62
CA GLU A 102 -3.91 -22.13 -23.18
C GLU A 102 -4.18 -20.62 -23.00
N TYR A 103 -3.21 -19.88 -22.45
CA TYR A 103 -3.46 -18.49 -22.00
C TYR A 103 -2.79 -17.42 -22.87
N VAL A 104 -2.14 -17.75 -23.98
CA VAL A 104 -1.58 -16.72 -24.88
C VAL A 104 -2.66 -15.73 -25.33
N GLY A 105 -3.83 -16.23 -25.71
CA GLY A 105 -4.99 -15.43 -26.15
C GLY A 105 -6.05 -15.15 -25.07
N GLU A 106 -5.80 -15.45 -23.79
CA GLU A 106 -6.75 -15.21 -22.71
C GLU A 106 -6.61 -13.79 -22.15
N PHE A 107 -7.58 -12.92 -22.43
CA PHE A 107 -7.61 -11.51 -21.99
C PHE A 107 -8.86 -11.13 -21.18
N ARG A 108 -9.71 -12.11 -20.83
CA ARG A 108 -10.84 -11.82 -19.93
C ARG A 108 -10.34 -11.31 -18.58
N PRO A 109 -11.12 -10.43 -17.89
CA PRO A 109 -10.79 -10.01 -16.52
C PRO A 109 -10.65 -11.22 -15.59
N GLY A 110 -9.54 -11.28 -14.88
CA GLY A 110 -9.25 -12.35 -13.95
C GLY A 110 -7.82 -12.36 -13.43
N ILE A 111 -7.51 -13.38 -12.65
CA ILE A 111 -6.22 -13.55 -11.98
C ILE A 111 -5.56 -14.84 -12.45
N TYR A 112 -4.24 -14.83 -12.57
CA TYR A 112 -3.42 -16.00 -12.87
C TYR A 112 -2.69 -16.44 -11.60
N VAL A 113 -2.93 -17.69 -11.19
CA VAL A 113 -2.35 -18.25 -9.97
C VAL A 113 -1.35 -19.36 -10.30
N ASP A 114 -0.38 -19.59 -9.44
CA ASP A 114 0.52 -20.75 -9.50
C ASP A 114 -0.31 -22.05 -9.52
N ILE A 115 -0.14 -22.86 -10.55
CA ILE A 115 -0.91 -24.10 -10.68
C ILE A 115 -0.61 -25.11 -9.58
N THR A 116 0.56 -25.01 -8.93
CA THR A 116 0.99 -25.95 -7.88
C THR A 116 0.43 -25.60 -6.51
N THR A 117 0.37 -24.29 -6.17
CA THR A 117 0.01 -23.81 -4.83
C THR A 117 -1.28 -23.01 -4.78
N GLY A 118 -1.71 -22.46 -5.91
CA GLY A 118 -2.80 -21.48 -5.97
C GLY A 118 -2.39 -20.06 -5.55
N GLU A 119 -1.09 -19.78 -5.38
CA GLU A 119 -0.60 -18.44 -5.07
C GLU A 119 -0.92 -17.47 -6.21
N PRO A 120 -1.55 -16.29 -5.95
CA PRO A 120 -1.79 -15.28 -6.97
C PRO A 120 -0.48 -14.67 -7.48
N LEU A 121 -0.27 -14.70 -8.79
CA LEU A 121 0.97 -14.27 -9.43
C LEU A 121 0.79 -13.04 -10.33
N PHE A 122 -0.23 -13.05 -11.22
CA PHE A 122 -0.45 -11.99 -12.21
C PHE A 122 -1.94 -11.67 -12.35
N VAL A 123 -2.24 -10.47 -12.84
CA VAL A 123 -3.61 -10.04 -13.18
C VAL A 123 -3.74 -9.73 -14.66
N SER A 124 -4.95 -9.85 -15.20
CA SER A 124 -5.25 -9.61 -16.61
C SER A 124 -4.98 -8.17 -17.06
N THR A 125 -5.08 -7.18 -16.18
CA THR A 125 -4.78 -5.77 -16.49
C THR A 125 -3.31 -5.49 -16.77
N ASP A 126 -2.41 -6.35 -16.27
CA ASP A 126 -0.98 -6.27 -16.53
C ASP A 126 -0.54 -7.15 -17.72
N LYS A 127 -1.47 -7.93 -18.30
CA LYS A 127 -1.22 -8.74 -19.47
C LYS A 127 -1.26 -7.90 -20.76
N PHE A 128 -0.39 -8.21 -21.71
CA PHE A 128 -0.34 -7.54 -23.01
C PHE A 128 0.06 -8.49 -24.13
N GLU A 129 -0.26 -8.13 -25.38
CA GLU A 129 0.18 -8.86 -26.58
C GLU A 129 1.62 -8.51 -26.91
N SER A 130 2.54 -9.44 -26.69
CA SER A 130 3.97 -9.27 -26.98
C SER A 130 4.41 -9.90 -28.31
N GLY A 131 3.57 -10.76 -28.89
CA GLY A 131 3.93 -11.53 -30.09
C GLY A 131 4.97 -12.64 -29.84
N CYS A 132 5.40 -12.87 -28.60
CA CYS A 132 6.44 -13.88 -28.28
C CYS A 132 5.92 -15.33 -28.31
N GLY A 133 4.60 -15.52 -28.30
CA GLY A 133 3.97 -16.85 -28.34
C GLY A 133 3.60 -17.43 -26.97
N TRP A 134 3.85 -16.71 -25.89
CA TRP A 134 3.48 -17.04 -24.50
C TRP A 134 2.74 -15.88 -23.84
N PRO A 135 1.96 -16.13 -22.77
CA PRO A 135 1.41 -15.07 -21.94
C PRO A 135 2.51 -14.09 -21.48
N ALA A 136 2.29 -12.80 -21.69
CA ALA A 136 3.23 -11.75 -21.34
C ALA A 136 2.57 -10.75 -20.37
N PHE A 137 3.26 -10.44 -19.28
CA PHE A 137 2.80 -9.51 -18.24
C PHE A 137 3.86 -8.42 -18.02
N SER A 138 3.42 -7.21 -17.70
CA SER A 138 4.34 -6.10 -17.40
C SER A 138 4.93 -6.19 -15.98
N LYS A 139 4.19 -6.81 -15.06
CA LYS A 139 4.62 -7.01 -13.67
C LYS A 139 3.84 -8.16 -13.01
N PRO A 140 4.37 -8.77 -11.94
CA PRO A 140 3.59 -9.60 -11.02
C PRO A 140 2.69 -8.74 -10.12
N ILE A 141 1.72 -9.36 -9.43
CA ILE A 141 0.82 -8.71 -8.45
C ILE A 141 1.63 -7.99 -7.34
N SER A 142 2.73 -8.60 -6.92
CA SER A 142 3.72 -8.04 -6.00
C SER A 142 5.08 -8.61 -6.35
N SER A 143 6.16 -7.84 -6.14
CA SER A 143 7.52 -8.35 -6.31
C SER A 143 7.84 -9.54 -5.39
N GLU A 144 7.09 -9.70 -4.32
CA GLU A 144 7.30 -10.77 -3.35
C GLU A 144 6.76 -12.14 -3.77
N VAL A 145 5.83 -12.23 -4.73
CA VAL A 145 5.23 -13.52 -5.14
C VAL A 145 6.11 -14.29 -6.13
N VAL A 146 7.18 -13.68 -6.62
CA VAL A 146 8.12 -14.31 -7.54
C VAL A 146 9.57 -14.16 -7.05
N THR A 147 10.43 -15.08 -7.48
CA THR A 147 11.89 -15.02 -7.26
C THR A 147 12.60 -15.07 -8.60
N ALA A 148 13.70 -14.30 -8.70
CA ALA A 148 14.52 -14.20 -9.91
C ALA A 148 15.83 -14.99 -9.75
N HIS A 149 16.17 -15.81 -10.74
CA HIS A 149 17.34 -16.64 -10.76
C HIS A 149 18.09 -16.48 -12.09
N GLN A 150 19.43 -16.53 -12.05
CA GLN A 150 20.20 -16.51 -13.27
C GLN A 150 20.10 -17.87 -13.99
N ASP A 151 19.70 -17.87 -15.27
CA ASP A 151 19.66 -19.03 -16.14
C ASP A 151 20.75 -18.93 -17.21
N LEU A 152 21.68 -19.88 -17.20
CA LEU A 152 22.78 -19.98 -18.15
C LEU A 152 22.58 -21.11 -19.17
N SER A 153 21.42 -21.71 -19.22
CA SER A 153 21.10 -22.81 -20.12
C SER A 153 21.07 -22.37 -21.60
N ASN A 154 21.21 -23.29 -22.49
CA ASN A 154 21.17 -23.10 -23.96
C ASN A 154 22.17 -22.05 -24.49
N GLY A 155 23.27 -21.77 -23.77
CA GLY A 155 24.28 -20.78 -24.17
C GLY A 155 23.79 -19.31 -24.07
N MET A 156 22.69 -19.05 -23.39
CA MET A 156 22.13 -17.72 -23.15
C MET A 156 22.27 -17.32 -21.69
N VAL A 157 22.27 -16.01 -21.44
CA VAL A 157 22.16 -15.45 -20.07
C VAL A 157 20.78 -14.82 -19.94
N ARG A 158 19.94 -15.41 -19.13
CA ARG A 158 18.55 -14.96 -18.93
C ARG A 158 18.23 -14.88 -17.43
N THR A 159 17.14 -14.20 -17.09
CA THR A 159 16.60 -14.17 -15.74
C THR A 159 15.37 -15.07 -15.67
N GLU A 160 15.51 -16.24 -15.05
CA GLU A 160 14.41 -17.16 -14.76
C GLU A 160 13.54 -16.60 -13.65
N ILE A 161 12.21 -16.76 -13.79
CA ILE A 161 11.22 -16.39 -12.79
C ILE A 161 10.56 -17.67 -12.24
N ARG A 162 10.54 -17.77 -10.91
CA ARG A 162 9.87 -18.85 -10.17
C ARG A 162 8.86 -18.30 -9.19
N SER A 163 7.80 -19.05 -8.89
CA SER A 163 6.86 -18.70 -7.83
C SER A 163 7.52 -18.82 -6.44
N ARG A 164 7.13 -17.93 -5.52
CA ARG A 164 7.75 -17.89 -4.17
C ARG A 164 7.52 -19.16 -3.37
N TYR A 165 6.27 -19.58 -3.21
CA TYR A 165 5.93 -20.72 -2.36
C TYR A 165 6.05 -22.06 -3.09
N GLY A 166 5.67 -22.13 -4.37
CA GLY A 166 5.77 -23.33 -5.18
C GLY A 166 7.17 -23.67 -5.63
N ASN A 167 8.07 -22.67 -5.68
CA ASN A 167 9.35 -22.75 -6.38
C ASN A 167 9.19 -23.36 -7.79
N ALA A 168 8.02 -23.12 -8.40
CA ALA A 168 7.69 -23.60 -9.73
C ALA A 168 8.35 -22.71 -10.78
N HIS A 169 8.98 -23.30 -11.78
CA HIS A 169 9.44 -22.54 -12.94
C HIS A 169 8.24 -21.92 -13.65
N LEU A 170 8.23 -20.60 -13.80
CA LEU A 170 7.16 -19.87 -14.48
C LEU A 170 7.55 -19.48 -15.91
N GLY A 171 8.79 -19.05 -16.11
CA GLY A 171 9.31 -18.51 -17.35
C GLY A 171 10.50 -17.59 -17.12
N HIS A 172 10.60 -16.51 -17.90
CA HIS A 172 11.71 -15.56 -17.85
C HIS A 172 11.21 -14.12 -17.91
N VAL A 173 12.01 -13.19 -17.40
CA VAL A 173 11.79 -11.74 -17.55
C VAL A 173 12.81 -11.13 -18.48
N PHE A 174 12.35 -10.18 -19.32
CA PHE A 174 13.10 -9.45 -20.33
C PHE A 174 12.89 -7.95 -20.13
N ASP A 175 13.77 -7.12 -20.72
CA ASP A 175 13.78 -5.65 -20.65
C ASP A 175 13.20 -5.00 -21.93
N ASP A 176 12.39 -5.75 -22.67
CA ASP A 176 11.74 -5.34 -23.92
C ASP A 176 10.21 -5.21 -23.80
N GLY A 177 9.72 -4.93 -22.60
CA GLY A 177 8.31 -4.68 -22.30
C GLY A 177 7.87 -3.25 -22.62
N PRO A 178 6.56 -2.94 -22.45
CA PRO A 178 6.01 -1.61 -22.68
C PRO A 178 6.66 -0.57 -21.75
N GLU A 179 7.21 0.51 -22.32
CA GLU A 179 7.89 1.59 -21.58
C GLU A 179 6.96 2.28 -20.57
N ASP A 180 5.71 2.53 -20.97
CA ASP A 180 4.65 3.12 -20.16
C ASP A 180 4.21 2.24 -18.98
N LYS A 181 4.59 0.94 -18.99
CA LYS A 181 4.32 -0.03 -17.91
C LYS A 181 5.60 -0.52 -17.21
N GLY A 182 6.69 0.24 -17.28
CA GLY A 182 7.94 -0.04 -16.57
C GLY A 182 8.98 -0.85 -17.35
N GLY A 183 8.77 -1.09 -18.67
CA GLY A 183 9.78 -1.64 -19.59
C GLY A 183 10.08 -3.13 -19.45
N LEU A 184 9.44 -3.86 -18.52
CA LEU A 184 9.66 -5.28 -18.30
C LEU A 184 8.60 -6.15 -18.99
N ARG A 185 9.04 -7.32 -19.48
CA ARG A 185 8.16 -8.37 -20.02
C ARG A 185 8.42 -9.69 -19.31
N TYR A 186 7.47 -10.09 -18.46
CA TYR A 186 7.41 -11.42 -17.86
C TYR A 186 6.77 -12.38 -18.87
N CYS A 187 7.59 -13.21 -19.51
CA CYS A 187 7.18 -14.22 -20.50
C CYS A 187 6.95 -15.55 -19.77
N ILE A 188 5.70 -15.92 -19.56
CA ILE A 188 5.29 -16.96 -18.61
C ILE A 188 4.63 -18.12 -19.36
N ASN A 189 4.96 -19.38 -18.97
CA ASN A 189 4.32 -20.56 -19.50
C ASN A 189 2.88 -20.67 -19.00
N SER A 190 1.91 -20.88 -19.87
CA SER A 190 0.52 -21.18 -19.50
C SER A 190 0.43 -22.42 -18.61
N ALA A 191 1.26 -23.42 -18.87
CA ALA A 191 1.30 -24.67 -18.11
C ALA A 191 1.71 -24.48 -16.64
N SER A 192 2.33 -23.36 -16.27
CA SER A 192 2.65 -23.02 -14.89
C SER A 192 1.54 -22.25 -14.17
N LEU A 193 0.49 -21.86 -14.88
CA LEU A 193 -0.58 -21.00 -14.42
C LEU A 193 -1.93 -21.73 -14.38
N ARG A 194 -2.84 -21.21 -13.57
CA ARG A 194 -4.27 -21.44 -13.66
C ARG A 194 -4.99 -20.10 -13.67
N PHE A 195 -5.82 -19.87 -14.69
CA PHE A 195 -6.63 -18.66 -14.79
C PHE A 195 -7.91 -18.79 -13.94
N ILE A 196 -8.23 -17.75 -13.17
CA ILE A 196 -9.47 -17.62 -12.42
C ILE A 196 -10.20 -16.38 -12.95
N PRO A 197 -11.32 -16.53 -13.67
CA PRO A 197 -12.06 -15.38 -14.18
C PRO A 197 -12.68 -14.56 -13.04
N GLU A 198 -12.88 -13.27 -13.26
CA GLU A 198 -13.43 -12.32 -12.26
C GLU A 198 -14.70 -12.86 -11.58
N SER A 199 -15.60 -13.45 -12.36
CA SER A 199 -16.86 -14.00 -11.86
C SER A 199 -16.70 -15.10 -10.80
N GLU A 200 -15.57 -15.81 -10.80
CA GLU A 200 -15.30 -16.94 -9.89
C GLU A 200 -14.36 -16.55 -8.72
N MET A 201 -13.76 -15.38 -8.77
CA MET A 201 -12.73 -14.99 -7.79
C MET A 201 -13.22 -14.96 -6.35
N LYS A 202 -14.44 -14.45 -6.10
CA LYS A 202 -15.01 -14.43 -4.74
C LYS A 202 -15.22 -15.83 -4.19
N GLU A 203 -15.82 -16.71 -4.98
CA GLU A 203 -16.13 -18.08 -4.61
C GLU A 203 -14.84 -18.88 -4.34
N LYS A 204 -13.82 -18.67 -5.16
CA LYS A 204 -12.52 -19.35 -5.04
C LYS A 204 -11.55 -18.72 -4.04
N GLY A 205 -11.99 -17.71 -3.27
CA GLY A 205 -11.20 -17.08 -2.20
C GLY A 205 -10.22 -16.00 -2.66
N TYR A 206 -10.33 -15.52 -3.90
CA TYR A 206 -9.49 -14.46 -4.47
C TYR A 206 -10.19 -13.08 -4.49
N GLY A 207 -11.31 -12.92 -3.78
CA GLY A 207 -12.13 -11.70 -3.80
C GLY A 207 -11.38 -10.41 -3.47
N LYS A 208 -10.34 -10.48 -2.62
CA LYS A 208 -9.50 -9.33 -2.27
C LYS A 208 -8.69 -8.75 -3.45
N TYR A 209 -8.51 -9.50 -4.53
CA TYR A 209 -7.77 -9.07 -5.72
C TYR A 209 -8.67 -8.48 -6.81
N LEU A 210 -9.99 -8.37 -6.59
CA LEU A 210 -10.92 -7.83 -7.59
C LEU A 210 -10.64 -6.36 -7.93
N SER A 211 -10.12 -5.58 -6.98
CA SER A 211 -9.71 -4.20 -7.22
C SER A 211 -8.60 -4.09 -8.26
N LEU A 212 -7.71 -5.10 -8.37
CA LEU A 212 -6.60 -5.11 -9.33
C LEU A 212 -7.03 -5.34 -10.79
N LEU A 213 -8.25 -5.84 -11.01
CA LEU A 213 -8.78 -6.11 -12.36
C LEU A 213 -9.32 -4.87 -13.07
N ARG A 214 -9.37 -3.75 -12.37
CA ARG A 214 -9.90 -2.50 -12.90
C ARG A 214 -8.77 -1.53 -13.17
N SER A 215 -8.85 -0.84 -14.30
CA SER A 215 -8.06 0.36 -14.51
C SER A 215 -8.61 1.42 -13.55
N THR A 216 -8.04 1.54 -12.37
CA THR A 216 -8.44 2.58 -11.41
C THR A 216 -7.63 3.84 -11.64
N LYS A 217 -8.23 4.98 -11.32
CA LYS A 217 -7.56 6.26 -11.17
C LYS A 217 -7.63 6.71 -9.72
N ASP A 218 -6.82 7.68 -9.35
CA ASP A 218 -6.80 8.22 -8.01
C ASP A 218 -6.78 9.75 -7.99
N ILE A 219 -7.17 10.31 -6.86
CA ILE A 219 -7.09 11.73 -6.54
C ILE A 219 -6.97 11.89 -5.02
N TYR A 220 -6.29 12.94 -4.57
CA TYR A 220 -6.08 13.24 -3.17
C TYR A 220 -6.84 14.50 -2.78
N LEU A 221 -7.77 14.38 -1.82
CA LEU A 221 -8.74 15.41 -1.49
C LEU A 221 -8.63 15.79 0.00
N ALA A 222 -8.16 17.00 0.27
CA ALA A 222 -8.13 17.59 1.60
C ALA A 222 -9.42 18.39 1.82
N GLY A 223 -10.22 18.02 2.82
CA GLY A 223 -11.57 18.57 3.03
C GLY A 223 -11.93 18.77 4.50
N GLY A 224 -11.00 19.21 5.35
CA GLY A 224 -11.17 19.24 6.80
C GLY A 224 -10.83 17.91 7.43
N CYS A 225 -11.46 17.55 8.56
CA CYS A 225 -11.24 16.26 9.21
C CYS A 225 -11.46 15.10 8.23
N PHE A 226 -10.43 14.29 8.03
CA PHE A 226 -10.45 13.21 7.04
C PHE A 226 -11.42 12.06 7.37
N TRP A 227 -11.83 11.86 8.64
CA TRP A 227 -12.81 10.84 9.00
C TRP A 227 -14.17 11.01 8.30
N GLY A 228 -14.68 12.26 8.30
CA GLY A 228 -15.94 12.58 7.64
C GLY A 228 -15.80 12.57 6.12
N THR A 229 -14.69 13.10 5.62
CA THR A 229 -14.39 13.17 4.18
C THR A 229 -14.20 11.77 3.60
N GLU A 230 -13.48 10.86 4.26
CA GLU A 230 -13.34 9.46 3.87
C GLU A 230 -14.70 8.76 3.78
N HIS A 231 -15.46 8.79 4.89
CA HIS A 231 -16.77 8.13 4.94
C HIS A 231 -17.73 8.67 3.87
N TYR A 232 -17.64 9.96 3.54
CA TYR A 232 -18.41 10.59 2.48
C TYR A 232 -18.08 10.01 1.10
N PHE A 233 -16.79 9.94 0.73
CA PHE A 233 -16.36 9.43 -0.57
C PHE A 233 -16.63 7.94 -0.72
N LYS A 234 -16.51 7.15 0.33
CA LYS A 234 -16.85 5.72 0.35
C LYS A 234 -18.30 5.42 -0.03
N GLN A 235 -19.22 6.39 0.15
CA GLN A 235 -20.63 6.21 -0.25
C GLN A 235 -20.84 6.32 -1.75
N ILE A 236 -19.92 6.90 -2.51
CA ILE A 236 -20.08 7.20 -3.94
C ILE A 236 -19.87 5.92 -4.75
N GLU A 237 -20.87 5.55 -5.57
CA GLU A 237 -20.74 4.40 -6.47
C GLU A 237 -19.58 4.61 -7.46
N GLY A 238 -18.66 3.67 -7.54
CA GLY A 238 -17.46 3.75 -8.37
C GLY A 238 -16.19 4.12 -7.61
N VAL A 239 -16.28 4.63 -6.38
CA VAL A 239 -15.12 4.67 -5.46
C VAL A 239 -14.81 3.24 -5.03
N VAL A 240 -13.55 2.83 -5.20
CA VAL A 240 -13.09 1.45 -5.01
C VAL A 240 -12.39 1.30 -3.67
N GLU A 241 -11.60 2.32 -3.29
CA GLU A 241 -10.79 2.33 -2.08
C GLU A 241 -10.60 3.77 -1.60
N THR A 242 -10.48 3.93 -0.30
CA THR A 242 -10.10 5.19 0.34
C THR A 242 -9.06 4.92 1.42
N GLU A 243 -8.10 5.82 1.55
CA GLU A 243 -7.11 5.82 2.62
C GLU A 243 -7.01 7.24 3.17
N VAL A 244 -6.91 7.39 4.48
CA VAL A 244 -6.67 8.70 5.11
C VAL A 244 -5.19 8.87 5.42
N GLY A 245 -4.70 10.10 5.25
CA GLY A 245 -3.30 10.41 5.46
C GLY A 245 -3.01 11.91 5.47
N TYR A 246 -1.75 12.22 5.37
CA TYR A 246 -1.18 13.56 5.47
C TYR A 246 -0.48 13.92 4.16
N ALA A 247 -0.95 14.98 3.48
CA ALA A 247 -0.44 15.38 2.17
C ALA A 247 0.26 16.73 2.20
N ASN A 248 1.22 16.91 1.27
CA ASN A 248 1.87 18.17 0.93
C ASN A 248 2.44 18.93 2.13
N GLY A 249 3.11 18.20 3.02
CA GLY A 249 3.87 18.75 4.13
C GLY A 249 5.37 18.87 3.83
N ILE A 250 6.13 19.31 4.85
CA ILE A 250 7.55 19.63 4.73
C ILE A 250 8.48 18.70 5.53
N THR A 251 7.92 17.68 6.19
CA THR A 251 8.68 16.67 6.95
C THR A 251 8.46 15.28 6.36
N GLU A 252 9.16 14.27 6.85
CA GLU A 252 8.99 12.88 6.45
C GLU A 252 8.29 12.11 7.56
N ASN A 253 7.40 11.17 7.20
CA ASN A 253 6.72 10.23 8.11
C ASN A 253 6.17 10.90 9.39
N PRO A 254 5.30 11.92 9.29
CA PRO A 254 4.79 12.61 10.46
C PRO A 254 3.84 11.73 11.26
N THR A 255 3.80 11.92 12.58
CA THR A 255 2.72 11.41 13.43
C THR A 255 1.55 12.39 13.44
N TYR A 256 0.36 11.93 13.86
CA TYR A 256 -0.82 12.79 14.01
C TYR A 256 -0.56 13.99 14.96
N GLU A 257 0.10 13.72 16.09
CA GLU A 257 0.44 14.77 17.05
C GLU A 257 1.34 15.86 16.45
N GLU A 258 2.30 15.46 15.59
CA GLU A 258 3.17 16.41 14.89
C GLU A 258 2.39 17.24 13.88
N VAL A 259 1.45 16.63 13.13
CA VAL A 259 0.58 17.33 12.17
C VAL A 259 -0.28 18.36 12.89
N CYS A 260 -0.83 18.04 14.07
CA CYS A 260 -1.62 18.95 14.89
C CYS A 260 -0.85 20.18 15.41
N THR A 261 0.49 20.19 15.31
CA THR A 261 1.30 21.35 15.72
C THR A 261 1.36 22.48 14.69
N ASP A 262 0.80 22.33 13.52
CA ASP A 262 0.96 23.20 12.32
C ASP A 262 2.40 23.32 11.77
N LYS A 263 3.41 22.73 12.43
CA LYS A 263 4.81 22.86 12.04
C LYS A 263 5.17 22.04 10.82
N THR A 264 4.52 20.90 10.64
CA THR A 264 4.75 19.96 9.54
C THR A 264 4.09 20.42 8.23
N ARG A 265 3.11 21.33 8.31
CA ARG A 265 2.32 21.87 7.20
C ARG A 265 1.58 20.80 6.37
N PHE A 266 1.36 19.63 6.90
CA PHE A 266 0.53 18.63 6.23
C PHE A 266 -0.95 19.00 6.26
N ALA A 267 -1.71 18.60 5.23
CA ALA A 267 -3.16 18.58 5.24
C ALA A 267 -3.67 17.18 5.53
N GLU A 268 -4.69 17.07 6.38
CA GLU A 268 -5.51 15.87 6.46
C GLU A 268 -6.19 15.62 5.11
N THR A 269 -5.91 14.48 4.50
CA THR A 269 -6.24 14.23 3.11
C THR A 269 -6.76 12.80 2.95
N VAL A 270 -7.76 12.64 2.10
CA VAL A 270 -8.27 11.34 1.67
C VAL A 270 -7.69 11.02 0.28
N HIS A 271 -6.98 9.93 0.17
CA HIS A 271 -6.65 9.28 -1.10
C HIS A 271 -7.91 8.54 -1.58
N VAL A 272 -8.43 8.89 -2.72
CA VAL A 272 -9.64 8.32 -3.32
C VAL A 272 -9.26 7.57 -4.58
N VAL A 273 -9.37 6.26 -4.56
CA VAL A 273 -9.19 5.37 -5.72
C VAL A 273 -10.55 5.08 -6.32
N TYR A 274 -10.72 5.28 -7.61
CA TYR A 274 -12.01 5.15 -8.27
C TYR A 274 -11.92 4.41 -9.61
N ASP A 275 -13.03 3.79 -10.00
CA ASP A 275 -13.24 3.12 -11.28
C ASP A 275 -13.74 4.17 -12.31
N PRO A 276 -12.90 4.60 -13.28
CA PRO A 276 -13.27 5.66 -14.23
C PRO A 276 -14.41 5.27 -15.19
N GLU A 277 -14.74 3.98 -15.29
CA GLU A 277 -15.88 3.51 -16.08
C GLU A 277 -17.21 3.71 -15.34
N LYS A 278 -17.18 3.82 -14.00
CA LYS A 278 -18.36 4.02 -13.15
C LYS A 278 -18.54 5.46 -12.70
N VAL A 279 -17.44 6.12 -12.33
CA VAL A 279 -17.43 7.49 -11.85
C VAL A 279 -16.27 8.27 -12.43
N GLY A 280 -16.53 9.43 -13.02
CA GLY A 280 -15.46 10.30 -13.56
C GLY A 280 -14.96 11.29 -12.51
N LEU A 281 -13.70 11.74 -12.69
CA LEU A 281 -13.08 12.76 -11.82
C LEU A 281 -13.93 14.02 -11.67
N ARG A 282 -14.56 14.50 -12.75
CA ARG A 282 -15.50 15.65 -12.74
C ARG A 282 -16.57 15.49 -11.67
N PHE A 283 -17.22 14.34 -11.62
CA PHE A 283 -18.26 14.07 -10.65
C PHE A 283 -17.71 14.03 -9.23
N LEU A 284 -16.58 13.37 -9.02
CA LEU A 284 -15.93 13.33 -7.70
C LEU A 284 -15.58 14.73 -7.18
N LEU A 285 -15.08 15.62 -8.05
CA LEU A 285 -14.78 17.00 -7.70
C LEU A 285 -16.04 17.83 -7.41
N GLN A 286 -17.12 17.61 -8.17
CA GLN A 286 -18.43 18.23 -7.86
C GLN A 286 -18.94 17.79 -6.49
N MET A 287 -18.78 16.50 -6.16
CA MET A 287 -19.14 15.96 -4.85
C MET A 287 -18.22 16.52 -3.76
N TYR A 288 -16.94 16.69 -4.01
CA TYR A 288 -16.00 17.33 -3.11
C TYR A 288 -16.42 18.73 -2.70
N PHE A 289 -16.80 19.59 -3.66
CA PHE A 289 -17.29 20.95 -3.38
C PHE A 289 -18.63 20.97 -2.62
N LYS A 290 -19.41 19.88 -2.61
CA LYS A 290 -20.59 19.76 -1.75
C LYS A 290 -20.26 19.44 -0.30
N ALA A 291 -19.10 18.85 -0.05
CA ALA A 291 -18.68 18.43 1.28
C ALA A 291 -17.89 19.51 2.04
N ILE A 292 -17.40 20.56 1.37
CA ILE A 292 -16.53 21.57 1.99
C ILE A 292 -17.15 22.97 1.95
N ASP A 293 -16.65 23.86 2.80
CA ASP A 293 -16.75 25.33 2.60
C ASP A 293 -15.52 25.79 1.82
N PRO A 294 -15.63 26.09 0.52
CA PRO A 294 -14.50 26.42 -0.32
C PRO A 294 -13.93 27.83 -0.05
N MET A 295 -14.58 28.63 0.79
CA MET A 295 -14.13 29.97 1.18
C MET A 295 -13.37 29.99 2.51
N SER A 296 -13.42 28.87 3.26
CA SER A 296 -12.83 28.81 4.59
C SER A 296 -11.34 28.50 4.52
N VAL A 297 -10.51 29.33 5.19
CA VAL A 297 -9.06 29.19 5.23
C VAL A 297 -8.66 28.45 6.50
N ASN A 298 -7.93 27.33 6.34
CA ASN A 298 -7.42 26.53 7.45
C ASN A 298 -8.50 26.15 8.49
N GLN A 299 -9.71 25.91 8.00
CA GLN A 299 -10.84 25.54 8.85
C GLN A 299 -11.93 24.87 8.03
N GLN A 300 -12.57 23.82 8.61
CA GLN A 300 -13.83 23.27 8.12
C GLN A 300 -14.76 22.98 9.30
N GLY A 301 -15.96 23.60 9.29
CA GLY A 301 -16.86 23.50 10.42
C GLY A 301 -16.25 24.05 11.72
N HIS A 302 -16.13 23.20 12.72
CA HIS A 302 -15.52 23.55 14.02
C HIS A 302 -14.02 23.25 14.07
N ASP A 303 -13.47 22.50 13.12
CA ASP A 303 -12.07 22.09 13.08
C ASP A 303 -11.21 23.24 12.55
N LYS A 304 -10.23 23.69 13.35
CA LYS A 304 -9.34 24.80 13.06
C LYS A 304 -7.89 24.37 13.12
N GLY A 305 -7.11 24.76 12.11
CA GLY A 305 -5.70 24.46 11.95
C GLY A 305 -5.35 24.29 10.48
N SER A 306 -4.07 24.45 10.11
CA SER A 306 -3.63 24.33 8.73
C SER A 306 -3.82 22.91 8.17
N GLN A 307 -3.90 21.89 9.05
CA GLN A 307 -4.21 20.53 8.65
C GLN A 307 -5.64 20.36 8.11
N TYR A 308 -6.55 21.25 8.45
CA TYR A 308 -7.95 21.23 7.95
C TYR A 308 -8.19 22.14 6.75
N ARG A 309 -7.12 22.59 6.07
CA ARG A 309 -7.24 23.33 4.82
C ARG A 309 -7.82 22.45 3.72
N THR A 310 -8.39 23.10 2.71
CA THR A 310 -8.98 22.40 1.57
C THR A 310 -8.01 22.36 0.39
N GLY A 311 -8.00 21.23 -0.34
CA GLY A 311 -7.09 21.04 -1.46
C GLY A 311 -7.45 19.88 -2.36
N ILE A 312 -7.12 20.01 -3.64
CA ILE A 312 -7.17 19.01 -4.68
C ILE A 312 -5.72 18.75 -5.10
N TYR A 313 -5.19 17.56 -4.76
CA TYR A 313 -3.81 17.19 -5.08
C TYR A 313 -3.81 16.06 -6.10
N TYR A 314 -3.10 16.26 -7.21
CA TYR A 314 -3.11 15.34 -8.35
C TYR A 314 -1.73 14.72 -8.59
N THR A 315 -1.72 13.47 -9.04
CA THR A 315 -0.54 12.74 -9.50
C THR A 315 -0.41 12.78 -11.02
N ASP A 316 -1.54 12.72 -11.73
CA ASP A 316 -1.60 12.80 -13.20
C ASP A 316 -1.88 14.24 -13.68
N LYS A 317 -0.94 14.82 -14.43
CA LYS A 317 -1.14 16.12 -15.07
C LYS A 317 -2.27 16.12 -16.11
N GLY A 318 -2.65 14.97 -16.62
CA GLY A 318 -3.78 14.79 -17.52
C GLY A 318 -5.13 15.14 -16.88
N ASP A 319 -5.20 15.15 -15.54
CA ASP A 319 -6.40 15.50 -14.78
C ASP A 319 -6.60 17.03 -14.63
N LEU A 320 -5.54 17.83 -14.84
CA LEU A 320 -5.60 19.29 -14.71
C LEU A 320 -6.74 19.98 -15.48
N PRO A 321 -7.03 19.63 -16.75
CA PRO A 321 -8.14 20.26 -17.47
C PRO A 321 -9.50 20.07 -16.77
N VAL A 322 -9.74 18.90 -16.21
CA VAL A 322 -10.97 18.59 -15.49
C VAL A 322 -11.01 19.30 -14.14
N ILE A 323 -9.89 19.32 -13.41
CA ILE A 323 -9.75 20.03 -12.14
C ILE A 323 -10.02 21.53 -12.34
N GLU A 324 -9.40 22.13 -13.35
CA GLU A 324 -9.55 23.55 -13.64
C GLU A 324 -10.98 23.89 -14.03
N GLU A 325 -11.61 23.10 -14.90
CA GLU A 325 -12.98 23.33 -15.32
C GLU A 325 -13.97 23.31 -14.13
N VAL A 326 -13.88 22.29 -13.27
CA VAL A 326 -14.78 22.19 -12.10
C VAL A 326 -14.49 23.31 -11.10
N TYR A 327 -13.21 23.62 -10.88
CA TYR A 327 -12.81 24.71 -10.01
C TYR A 327 -13.34 26.06 -10.48
N GLN A 328 -13.25 26.37 -11.79
CA GLN A 328 -13.76 27.63 -12.35
C GLN A 328 -15.29 27.72 -12.29
N ALA A 329 -15.98 26.59 -12.51
CA ALA A 329 -17.42 26.54 -12.36
C ALA A 329 -17.88 26.81 -10.91
N GLU A 330 -17.10 26.32 -9.93
CA GLU A 330 -17.37 26.62 -8.52
C GLU A 330 -16.99 28.07 -8.19
N GLN A 331 -15.80 28.55 -8.63
CA GLN A 331 -15.35 29.91 -8.42
C GLN A 331 -16.36 30.97 -8.91
N ALA A 332 -17.08 30.69 -10.00
CA ALA A 332 -18.08 31.60 -10.55
C ALA A 332 -19.25 31.87 -9.60
N GLN A 333 -19.46 31.06 -8.58
CA GLN A 333 -20.49 31.25 -7.56
C GLN A 333 -20.07 32.21 -6.45
N TYR A 334 -18.79 32.61 -6.38
CA TYR A 334 -18.23 33.40 -5.31
C TYR A 334 -17.51 34.66 -5.84
N ALA A 335 -17.71 35.80 -5.17
CA ALA A 335 -17.08 37.07 -5.53
C ALA A 335 -15.59 37.16 -5.13
N ARG A 336 -15.13 36.30 -4.20
CA ARG A 336 -13.73 36.27 -3.75
C ARG A 336 -13.10 34.95 -4.23
N PRO A 337 -11.77 34.88 -4.35
CA PRO A 337 -11.06 33.65 -4.67
C PRO A 337 -11.40 32.54 -3.67
N LEU A 338 -11.55 31.32 -4.17
CA LEU A 338 -11.68 30.12 -3.33
C LEU A 338 -10.37 29.89 -2.54
N ALA A 339 -10.50 29.34 -1.35
CA ALA A 339 -9.38 28.96 -0.48
C ALA A 339 -8.81 27.56 -0.79
N VAL A 340 -9.39 26.87 -1.78
CA VAL A 340 -9.02 25.49 -2.15
C VAL A 340 -7.70 25.48 -2.93
N GLU A 341 -6.71 24.75 -2.44
CA GLU A 341 -5.44 24.52 -3.14
C GLU A 341 -5.67 23.61 -4.37
N LYS A 342 -4.92 23.87 -5.46
CA LYS A 342 -4.84 23.00 -6.65
C LYS A 342 -3.36 22.76 -6.93
N LEU A 343 -2.81 21.69 -6.42
CA LEU A 343 -1.36 21.46 -6.43
C LEU A 343 -1.05 20.01 -6.88
N PRO A 344 0.13 19.78 -7.47
CA PRO A 344 0.61 18.41 -7.57
C PRO A 344 0.78 17.81 -6.18
N LEU A 345 0.56 16.51 -6.08
CA LEU A 345 0.92 15.76 -4.88
C LEU A 345 2.46 15.70 -4.80
N VAL A 346 3.03 16.21 -3.72
CA VAL A 346 4.48 16.17 -3.46
C VAL A 346 4.84 14.96 -2.59
N ASN A 347 4.06 14.73 -1.55
CA ASN A 347 4.19 13.61 -0.64
C ASN A 347 2.84 13.26 -0.01
N PHE A 348 2.69 11.99 0.36
CA PHE A 348 1.55 11.49 1.12
C PHE A 348 2.05 10.39 2.05
N TYR A 349 1.63 10.46 3.30
CA TYR A 349 1.92 9.46 4.34
C TYR A 349 0.60 8.98 4.93
N ASN A 350 0.38 7.67 4.94
CA ASN A 350 -0.81 7.10 5.54
C ASN A 350 -0.89 7.49 7.01
N ALA A 351 -2.07 7.90 7.45
CA ALA A 351 -2.32 8.10 8.87
C ALA A 351 -2.37 6.74 9.58
N GLU A 352 -2.23 6.78 10.89
CA GLU A 352 -2.20 5.62 11.76
C GLU A 352 -3.48 4.77 11.60
N GLU A 353 -3.38 3.46 11.79
CA GLU A 353 -4.45 2.49 11.56
C GLU A 353 -5.77 2.82 12.27
N TYR A 354 -5.71 3.47 13.44
CA TYR A 354 -6.92 3.88 14.17
C TYR A 354 -7.71 5.01 13.51
N HIS A 355 -7.10 5.72 12.53
CA HIS A 355 -7.77 6.73 11.73
C HIS A 355 -8.46 6.15 10.50
N GLN A 356 -7.96 5.03 9.96
CA GLN A 356 -8.53 4.40 8.78
C GLN A 356 -9.94 3.87 9.08
N ASP A 357 -10.90 4.11 8.21
CA ASP A 357 -12.29 3.66 8.35
C ASP A 357 -12.95 4.08 9.69
N TYR A 358 -12.55 5.23 10.23
CA TYR A 358 -12.93 5.63 11.59
C TYR A 358 -14.44 5.62 11.81
N LEU A 359 -15.23 6.19 10.92
CA LEU A 359 -16.69 6.24 11.07
C LEU A 359 -17.38 4.92 10.74
N ASP A 360 -16.75 4.00 10.02
CA ASP A 360 -17.24 2.63 9.86
C ASP A 360 -17.04 1.81 11.14
N LYS A 361 -15.87 1.99 11.79
CA LYS A 361 -15.52 1.38 13.08
C LYS A 361 -16.28 2.04 14.25
N ASN A 362 -16.60 3.35 14.14
CA ASN A 362 -17.24 4.18 15.18
C ASN A 362 -18.41 4.98 14.59
N PRO A 363 -19.58 4.36 14.34
CA PRO A 363 -20.70 5.03 13.65
C PRO A 363 -21.25 6.29 14.36
N ASP A 364 -21.08 6.41 15.68
CA ASP A 364 -21.45 7.57 16.48
C ASP A 364 -20.28 8.51 16.79
N GLY A 365 -19.12 8.26 16.17
CA GLY A 365 -17.90 9.07 16.32
C GLY A 365 -18.08 10.51 15.83
N TYR A 366 -17.07 11.33 16.16
CA TYR A 366 -17.03 12.73 15.72
C TYR A 366 -17.00 12.84 14.19
N CYS A 367 -17.79 13.77 13.65
CA CYS A 367 -17.81 14.10 12.24
C CYS A 367 -18.17 15.58 12.05
N HIS A 368 -17.39 16.31 11.27
CA HIS A 368 -17.69 17.71 10.91
C HIS A 368 -18.76 17.83 9.83
N LEU A 369 -18.98 16.74 9.04
CA LEU A 369 -20.01 16.71 8.02
C LEU A 369 -21.38 16.28 8.57
N PRO A 370 -22.47 16.92 8.14
CA PRO A 370 -23.81 16.46 8.51
C PRO A 370 -24.12 15.09 7.89
N ARG A 371 -24.69 14.17 8.65
CA ARG A 371 -25.03 12.80 8.19
C ARG A 371 -25.91 12.74 6.94
N SER A 372 -26.68 13.81 6.67
CA SER A 372 -27.48 13.93 5.43
C SER A 372 -26.62 13.91 4.17
N LEU A 373 -25.37 14.39 4.24
CA LEU A 373 -24.45 14.34 3.11
C LEU A 373 -24.02 12.92 2.74
N PHE A 374 -23.89 12.01 3.70
CA PHE A 374 -23.57 10.61 3.43
C PHE A 374 -24.69 9.93 2.63
N LYS A 375 -25.96 10.20 3.03
CA LYS A 375 -27.10 9.73 2.26
C LYS A 375 -27.13 10.35 0.86
N PHE A 376 -26.87 11.65 0.75
CA PHE A 376 -26.78 12.34 -0.54
C PHE A 376 -25.68 11.71 -1.43
N ALA A 377 -24.49 11.45 -0.89
CA ALA A 377 -23.41 10.82 -1.64
C ALA A 377 -23.77 9.42 -2.15
N LYS A 378 -24.44 8.63 -1.33
CA LYS A 378 -24.90 7.28 -1.69
C LYS A 378 -25.97 7.27 -2.79
N GLU A 379 -26.84 8.28 -2.81
CA GLU A 379 -27.94 8.40 -3.78
C GLU A 379 -27.51 9.15 -5.05
N ALA A 380 -26.41 9.91 -5.00
CA ALA A 380 -25.91 10.69 -6.13
C ALA A 380 -25.46 9.78 -7.27
N LYS A 381 -25.79 10.15 -8.49
CA LYS A 381 -25.41 9.39 -9.70
C LYS A 381 -24.60 10.28 -10.62
N PRO A 382 -23.49 9.78 -11.18
CA PRO A 382 -22.74 10.48 -12.23
C PRO A 382 -23.68 10.78 -13.40
N GLN A 383 -23.66 12.02 -13.89
CA GLN A 383 -24.30 12.33 -15.17
C GLN A 383 -23.44 11.70 -16.27
N LYS A 384 -24.07 10.89 -17.12
CA LYS A 384 -23.43 10.25 -18.28
C LYS A 384 -23.12 11.28 -19.35
#